data_70d7f717403f2f0f3fa0c51673d14bcc
#
_entry.id   70d7f717403f2f0f3fa0c51673d14bcc
#
_cell.length_a   1.000
_cell.length_b   1.000
_cell.length_c   1.000
_cell.angle_alpha   90.00
_cell.angle_beta   90.00
_cell.angle_gamma   90.00
#
_symmetry.space_group_name_H-M   'P 1'
#
loop_
_entity.id
_entity.type
_entity.pdbx_description
1 polymer ?
#
loop_
_entity_poly.entity_id
_entity_poly.type
_entity_poly.pdbx_seq_one_letter_code
_entity_poly.pdbx_strand_id
1 'polypeptide(L)'
;LDHLELAGVGTNLGCYGSVAATPEKLRELVSAAEAVERAIGRELQYISGGASTSVHMVLDGTLPARVNHLRIGEFALLGGIYGCYPDFLRRDVFTLRMEVVECKPKPSYPVGELTVDAFGKTREYTDRGIRRRALCAAGRVDYGDPFDLTPRLAGVEVLGAPSDHTLLDVEDAAVPVRLGDVLDFG
;
A
#
# COMPACT_ATOMS: atom_id res chain seq x y z
N LEU A 1 -35.27 14.13 12.38
CA LEU A 1 -35.20 13.11 11.31
C LEU A 1 -35.81 11.83 11.88
N ASP A 2 -37.05 11.55 11.51
CA ASP A 2 -37.89 10.52 12.16
C ASP A 2 -37.39 9.07 11.95
N HIS A 3 -36.41 8.85 11.10
CA HIS A 3 -35.88 7.52 10.78
C HIS A 3 -34.33 7.43 10.89
N LEU A 4 -33.69 8.43 11.50
CA LEU A 4 -32.25 8.46 11.71
C LEU A 4 -31.92 8.72 13.16
N GLU A 5 -30.95 7.99 13.68
CA GLU A 5 -30.34 8.23 14.97
C GLU A 5 -28.90 8.72 14.80
N LEU A 6 -28.55 9.79 15.53
CA LEU A 6 -27.17 10.25 15.58
C LEU A 6 -26.38 9.33 16.50
N ALA A 7 -25.66 8.36 15.95
CA ALA A 7 -24.89 7.39 16.72
C ALA A 7 -23.52 7.91 17.15
N GLY A 8 -22.92 8.85 16.40
CA GLY A 8 -21.58 9.33 16.73
C GLY A 8 -21.08 10.44 15.82
N VAL A 9 -19.85 10.84 16.09
CA VAL A 9 -19.07 11.76 15.25
C VAL A 9 -17.74 11.11 14.87
N GLY A 10 -17.13 11.58 13.81
CA GLY A 10 -15.84 11.02 13.37
C GLY A 10 -15.05 11.97 12.51
N THR A 11 -13.77 11.63 12.36
CA THR A 11 -12.84 12.29 11.46
C THR A 11 -12.14 11.30 10.54
N ASN A 12 -11.44 11.81 9.52
CA ASN A 12 -10.53 11.05 8.69
C ASN A 12 -9.22 11.83 8.55
N LEU A 13 -8.12 11.24 9.00
CA LEU A 13 -6.78 11.83 9.03
C LEU A 13 -5.82 10.93 8.25
N GLY A 14 -4.72 11.52 7.71
CA GLY A 14 -3.78 10.78 6.89
C GLY A 14 -4.37 10.28 5.57
N CYS A 15 -5.37 10.96 5.03
CA CYS A 15 -6.03 10.68 3.76
C CYS A 15 -5.66 11.78 2.73
N TYR A 16 -6.56 12.11 1.82
CA TYR A 16 -6.34 13.11 0.77
C TYR A 16 -5.74 14.43 1.28
N GLY A 17 -6.18 14.93 2.43
CA GLY A 17 -5.69 16.17 3.04
C GLY A 17 -4.32 16.06 3.73
N SER A 18 -3.74 14.88 3.78
CA SER A 18 -2.39 14.59 4.35
C SER A 18 -2.16 15.10 5.77
N VAL A 19 -3.22 15.35 6.54
CA VAL A 19 -3.11 15.77 7.95
C VAL A 19 -2.80 14.55 8.80
N ALA A 20 -1.68 14.62 9.53
CA ALA A 20 -1.27 13.52 10.40
C ALA A 20 -2.30 13.23 11.51
N ALA A 21 -2.52 11.95 11.77
CA ALA A 21 -3.28 11.52 12.93
C ALA A 21 -2.41 11.67 14.19
N THR A 22 -2.76 12.64 15.03
CA THR A 22 -2.07 12.90 16.30
C THR A 22 -3.03 12.93 17.47
N PRO A 23 -2.54 12.69 18.72
CA PRO A 23 -3.39 12.79 19.91
C PRO A 23 -4.06 14.17 20.04
N GLU A 24 -3.39 15.25 19.63
CA GLU A 24 -3.92 16.63 19.66
C GLU A 24 -5.13 16.75 18.75
N LYS A 25 -5.03 16.28 17.50
CA LYS A 25 -6.14 16.30 16.54
C LYS A 25 -7.32 15.45 17.01
N LEU A 26 -7.07 14.33 17.66
CA LEU A 26 -8.16 13.53 18.22
C LEU A 26 -8.77 14.14 19.49
N ARG A 27 -8.03 14.95 20.27
CA ARG A 27 -8.63 15.73 21.35
C ARG A 27 -9.57 16.82 20.82
N GLU A 28 -9.25 17.45 19.67
CA GLU A 28 -10.16 18.37 18.98
C GLU A 28 -11.49 17.66 18.61
N LEU A 29 -11.40 16.43 18.07
CA LEU A 29 -12.58 15.61 17.79
C LEU A 29 -13.40 15.32 19.07
N VAL A 30 -12.73 14.95 20.16
CA VAL A 30 -13.40 14.70 21.45
C VAL A 30 -14.13 15.97 21.92
N SER A 31 -13.49 17.14 21.85
CA SER A 31 -14.12 18.42 22.21
C SER A 31 -15.34 18.74 21.34
N ALA A 32 -15.27 18.42 20.05
CA ALA A 32 -16.42 18.55 19.15
C ALA A 32 -17.55 17.57 19.51
N ALA A 33 -17.21 16.32 19.85
CA ALA A 33 -18.17 15.32 20.33
C ALA A 33 -18.91 15.79 21.60
N GLU A 34 -18.17 16.32 22.57
CA GLU A 34 -18.75 16.86 23.81
C GLU A 34 -19.68 18.06 23.56
N ALA A 35 -19.35 18.90 22.57
CA ALA A 35 -20.25 19.99 22.19
C ALA A 35 -21.55 19.48 21.59
N VAL A 36 -21.48 18.44 20.74
CA VAL A 36 -22.67 17.78 20.18
C VAL A 36 -23.52 17.12 21.32
N GLU A 37 -22.86 16.38 22.22
CA GLU A 37 -23.51 15.71 23.35
C GLU A 37 -24.27 16.70 24.23
N ARG A 38 -23.66 17.85 24.54
CA ARG A 38 -24.35 18.94 25.26
C ARG A 38 -25.58 19.46 24.52
N ALA A 39 -25.49 19.59 23.20
CA ALA A 39 -26.57 20.10 22.37
C ALA A 39 -27.78 19.13 22.28
N ILE A 40 -27.48 17.80 22.24
CA ILE A 40 -28.53 16.76 22.13
C ILE A 40 -28.97 16.18 23.47
N GLY A 41 -28.32 16.53 24.58
CA GLY A 41 -28.63 16.09 25.92
C GLY A 41 -28.35 14.61 26.21
N ARG A 42 -27.45 13.96 25.43
CA ARG A 42 -27.03 12.57 25.66
C ARG A 42 -25.62 12.31 25.13
N GLU A 43 -25.01 11.26 25.64
CA GLU A 43 -23.72 10.78 25.12
C GLU A 43 -23.85 10.16 23.73
N LEU A 44 -22.78 10.28 22.93
CA LEU A 44 -22.65 9.62 21.65
C LEU A 44 -22.06 8.20 21.85
N GLN A 45 -22.59 7.25 21.09
CA GLN A 45 -22.14 5.87 21.12
C GLN A 45 -20.72 5.73 20.53
N TYR A 46 -20.42 6.48 19.45
CA TYR A 46 -19.17 6.39 18.74
C TYR A 46 -18.48 7.74 18.62
N ILE A 47 -17.19 7.77 18.97
CA ILE A 47 -16.24 8.82 18.60
C ILE A 47 -15.17 8.16 17.74
N SER A 48 -15.29 8.35 16.41
CA SER A 48 -14.48 7.64 15.42
C SER A 48 -13.23 8.43 15.07
N GLY A 49 -12.08 7.98 15.58
CA GLY A 49 -10.77 8.66 15.48
C GLY A 49 -10.01 8.45 14.17
N GLY A 50 -10.69 8.02 13.12
CA GLY A 50 -10.06 7.88 11.80
C GLY A 50 -9.94 6.44 11.30
N ALA A 51 -8.88 6.17 10.57
CA ALA A 51 -8.65 4.93 9.82
C ALA A 51 -7.37 4.21 10.27
N SER A 52 -6.81 3.37 9.40
CA SER A 52 -5.55 2.65 9.62
C SER A 52 -4.40 3.57 10.06
N THR A 53 -4.37 4.80 9.57
CA THR A 53 -3.38 5.83 9.93
C THR A 53 -3.38 6.23 11.40
N SER A 54 -4.46 5.94 12.14
CA SER A 54 -4.58 6.24 13.58
C SER A 54 -4.20 5.06 14.48
N VAL A 55 -3.91 3.87 13.92
CA VAL A 55 -3.68 2.64 14.70
C VAL A 55 -2.44 2.73 15.58
N HIS A 56 -1.40 3.44 15.16
CA HIS A 56 -0.18 3.63 15.96
C HIS A 56 -0.49 4.16 17.36
N MET A 57 -1.49 5.06 17.50
CA MET A 57 -1.90 5.60 18.81
C MET A 57 -2.55 4.56 19.72
N VAL A 58 -3.14 3.52 19.15
CA VAL A 58 -3.63 2.36 19.94
C VAL A 58 -2.46 1.55 20.45
N LEU A 59 -1.46 1.32 19.59
CA LEU A 59 -0.30 0.48 19.91
C LEU A 59 0.64 1.12 20.93
N ASP A 60 0.80 2.44 20.88
CA ASP A 60 1.65 3.20 21.80
C ASP A 60 0.90 3.76 23.03
N GLY A 61 -0.42 3.54 23.10
CA GLY A 61 -1.26 3.97 24.22
C GLY A 61 -1.55 5.48 24.27
N THR A 62 -1.36 6.21 23.16
CA THR A 62 -1.57 7.67 23.11
C THR A 62 -2.97 8.06 22.60
N LEU A 63 -3.79 7.09 22.19
CA LEU A 63 -5.17 7.35 21.75
C LEU A 63 -5.98 7.97 22.87
N PRO A 64 -6.65 9.13 22.66
CA PRO A 64 -7.53 9.72 23.68
C PRO A 64 -8.62 8.75 24.13
N ALA A 65 -8.81 8.59 25.44
CA ALA A 65 -9.69 7.58 26.05
C ALA A 65 -11.15 7.60 25.56
N ARG A 66 -11.65 8.77 25.15
CA ARG A 66 -13.02 8.91 24.60
C ARG A 66 -13.15 8.43 23.14
N VAL A 67 -12.03 8.28 22.42
CA VAL A 67 -12.05 7.70 21.06
C VAL A 67 -12.18 6.18 21.20
N ASN A 68 -13.32 5.66 20.77
CA ASN A 68 -13.68 4.25 20.97
C ASN A 68 -13.95 3.50 19.65
N HIS A 69 -13.67 4.13 18.52
CA HIS A 69 -13.91 3.53 17.21
C HIS A 69 -12.83 3.97 16.20
N LEU A 70 -12.31 3.01 15.41
CA LEU A 70 -11.46 3.23 14.24
C LEU A 70 -12.01 2.41 13.05
N ARG A 71 -11.78 2.89 11.83
CA ARG A 71 -12.12 2.19 10.60
C ARG A 71 -10.84 1.61 10.00
N ILE A 72 -10.55 0.36 10.34
CA ILE A 72 -9.29 -0.31 9.97
C ILE A 72 -9.55 -1.21 8.76
N GLY A 73 -8.79 -0.99 7.68
CA GLY A 73 -8.78 -1.83 6.50
C GLY A 73 -7.34 -2.21 6.13
N GLU A 74 -6.62 -1.29 5.52
CA GLU A 74 -5.25 -1.48 5.01
C GLU A 74 -4.30 -2.08 6.06
N PHE A 75 -4.29 -1.54 7.28
CA PHE A 75 -3.44 -2.03 8.36
C PHE A 75 -3.63 -3.53 8.64
N ALA A 76 -4.88 -4.00 8.68
CA ALA A 76 -5.19 -5.40 8.96
C ALA A 76 -4.92 -6.31 7.76
N LEU A 77 -5.17 -5.82 6.53
CA LEU A 77 -5.06 -6.61 5.31
C LEU A 77 -3.61 -6.72 4.81
N LEU A 78 -2.82 -5.65 4.95
CA LEU A 78 -1.43 -5.60 4.49
C LEU A 78 -0.40 -5.83 5.62
N GLY A 79 -0.86 -6.06 6.85
CA GLY A 79 0.02 -6.31 7.99
C GLY A 79 0.75 -5.08 8.51
N GLY A 80 0.26 -3.88 8.21
CA GLY A 80 0.83 -2.62 8.65
C GLY A 80 0.53 -1.45 7.72
N ILE A 81 1.06 -0.27 8.05
CA ILE A 81 0.95 0.95 7.24
C ILE A 81 2.07 1.94 7.62
N TYR A 82 2.67 2.63 6.65
CA TYR A 82 3.59 3.77 6.81
C TYR A 82 4.67 3.59 7.90
N GLY A 83 5.40 2.46 7.84
CA GLY A 83 6.47 2.16 8.81
C GLY A 83 5.99 1.57 10.14
N CYS A 84 4.70 1.43 10.37
CA CYS A 84 4.11 0.71 11.48
C CYS A 84 3.75 -0.72 11.05
N TYR A 85 4.66 -1.65 11.29
CA TYR A 85 4.54 -3.06 10.87
C TYR A 85 4.77 -3.99 12.07
N PRO A 86 3.77 -4.17 12.95
CA PRO A 86 3.93 -4.99 14.15
C PRO A 86 4.08 -6.48 13.80
N ASP A 87 4.94 -7.18 14.55
CA ASP A 87 5.28 -8.59 14.30
C ASP A 87 4.10 -9.56 14.50
N PHE A 88 3.06 -9.15 15.22
CA PHE A 88 1.86 -9.97 15.41
C PHE A 88 0.91 -9.98 14.20
N LEU A 89 1.15 -9.11 13.20
CA LEU A 89 0.38 -9.10 11.96
C LEU A 89 1.12 -9.85 10.84
N ARG A 90 0.37 -10.60 10.06
CA ARG A 90 0.88 -11.27 8.87
C ARG A 90 0.98 -10.28 7.71
N ARG A 91 2.07 -10.40 6.92
CA ARG A 91 2.32 -9.62 5.69
C ARG A 91 2.23 -10.46 4.43
N ASP A 92 1.90 -11.74 4.58
CA ASP A 92 1.82 -12.73 3.52
C ASP A 92 0.38 -13.19 3.24
N VAL A 93 -0.59 -12.34 3.57
CA VAL A 93 -2.03 -12.65 3.43
C VAL A 93 -2.44 -12.70 1.96
N PHE A 94 -1.83 -11.85 1.13
CA PHE A 94 -2.06 -11.83 -0.31
C PHE A 94 -0.85 -12.36 -1.06
N THR A 95 -1.12 -12.99 -2.20
CA THR A 95 -0.11 -13.38 -3.18
C THR A 95 -0.64 -13.04 -4.56
N LEU A 96 0.09 -12.17 -5.26
CA LEU A 96 -0.13 -11.93 -6.67
C LEU A 96 0.58 -13.02 -7.47
N ARG A 97 -0.14 -13.69 -8.36
CA ARG A 97 0.42 -14.71 -9.25
C ARG A 97 0.34 -14.23 -10.69
N MET A 98 1.47 -14.22 -11.39
CA MET A 98 1.53 -13.73 -12.76
C MET A 98 2.22 -14.75 -13.67
N GLU A 99 1.61 -15.00 -14.83
CA GLU A 99 2.20 -15.85 -15.86
C GLU A 99 3.28 -15.10 -16.64
N VAL A 100 4.38 -15.78 -16.92
CA VAL A 100 5.47 -15.30 -17.79
C VAL A 100 5.07 -15.47 -19.24
N VAL A 101 4.80 -14.36 -19.93
CA VAL A 101 4.37 -14.33 -21.34
C VAL A 101 5.50 -14.06 -22.32
N GLU A 102 6.66 -13.67 -21.85
CA GLU A 102 7.90 -13.57 -22.62
C GLU A 102 9.09 -13.83 -21.68
N CYS A 103 10.11 -14.58 -22.15
CA CYS A 103 11.38 -14.72 -21.46
C CYS A 103 12.51 -14.88 -22.48
N LYS A 104 13.42 -13.87 -22.56
CA LYS A 104 14.54 -13.90 -23.52
C LYS A 104 15.70 -13.01 -23.09
N PRO A 105 16.93 -13.24 -23.62
CA PRO A 105 18.06 -12.34 -23.43
C PRO A 105 17.78 -10.97 -24.06
N LYS A 106 18.04 -9.89 -23.31
CA LYS A 106 17.92 -8.50 -23.75
C LYS A 106 19.07 -7.66 -23.18
N PRO A 107 19.51 -6.57 -23.86
CA PRO A 107 20.42 -5.60 -23.26
C PRO A 107 19.83 -5.02 -21.96
N SER A 108 20.66 -4.88 -20.94
CA SER A 108 20.26 -4.23 -19.69
C SER A 108 20.19 -2.70 -19.82
N TYR A 109 20.97 -2.15 -20.72
CA TYR A 109 20.92 -0.73 -21.07
C TYR A 109 20.02 -0.51 -22.30
N PRO A 110 19.10 0.46 -22.27
CA PRO A 110 18.27 0.79 -23.42
C PRO A 110 19.12 1.20 -24.65
N VAL A 111 18.73 0.74 -25.84
CA VAL A 111 19.41 1.09 -27.09
C VAL A 111 18.69 2.27 -27.73
N GLY A 112 19.39 3.41 -27.84
CA GLY A 112 18.86 4.65 -28.42
C GLY A 112 19.12 5.89 -27.56
N GLU A 113 18.63 7.04 -28.01
CA GLU A 113 18.68 8.27 -27.25
C GLU A 113 17.64 8.22 -26.13
N LEU A 114 18.09 8.46 -24.89
CA LEU A 114 17.22 8.42 -23.72
C LEU A 114 16.54 9.76 -23.49
N THR A 115 15.27 9.71 -23.15
CA THR A 115 14.43 10.85 -22.77
C THR A 115 13.66 10.52 -21.49
N VAL A 116 12.60 11.24 -21.20
CA VAL A 116 11.71 10.93 -20.07
C VAL A 116 10.84 9.71 -20.36
N ASP A 117 10.47 8.97 -19.32
CA ASP A 117 9.52 7.87 -19.42
C ASP A 117 8.07 8.37 -19.61
N ALA A 118 7.13 7.45 -19.74
CA ALA A 118 5.70 7.76 -19.93
C ALA A 118 5.07 8.56 -18.75
N PHE A 119 5.77 8.67 -17.62
CA PHE A 119 5.37 9.42 -16.44
C PHE A 119 6.15 10.73 -16.28
N GLY A 120 6.94 11.12 -17.30
CA GLY A 120 7.75 12.34 -17.30
C GLY A 120 8.99 12.26 -16.40
N LYS A 121 9.43 11.08 -16.00
CA LYS A 121 10.59 10.87 -15.14
C LYS A 121 11.81 10.45 -15.96
N THR A 122 12.97 11.02 -15.66
CA THR A 122 14.27 10.52 -16.15
C THR A 122 14.67 9.31 -15.30
N ARG A 123 15.03 8.21 -15.97
CA ARG A 123 15.52 6.99 -15.32
C ARG A 123 17.01 6.83 -15.54
N GLU A 124 17.70 6.43 -14.49
CA GLU A 124 19.09 6.00 -14.57
C GLU A 124 19.14 4.50 -14.82
N TYR A 125 20.02 4.09 -15.74
CA TYR A 125 20.23 2.69 -16.07
C TYR A 125 21.68 2.34 -15.86
N THR A 126 21.94 1.18 -15.26
CA THR A 126 23.28 0.59 -15.18
C THR A 126 23.41 -0.49 -16.25
N ASP A 127 24.44 -0.37 -17.08
CA ASP A 127 24.74 -1.41 -18.07
C ASP A 127 25.34 -2.64 -17.36
N ARG A 128 24.60 -3.75 -17.41
CA ARG A 128 25.00 -5.07 -16.89
C ARG A 128 25.16 -6.09 -18.04
N GLY A 129 25.27 -5.61 -19.29
CA GLY A 129 25.37 -6.45 -20.49
C GLY A 129 24.03 -7.08 -20.87
N ILE A 130 24.11 -8.26 -21.49
CA ILE A 130 22.92 -9.05 -21.87
C ILE A 130 22.42 -9.79 -20.64
N ARG A 131 21.15 -9.62 -20.33
CA ARG A 131 20.48 -10.24 -19.18
C ARG A 131 19.19 -10.92 -19.64
N ARG A 132 18.82 -12.02 -19.00
CA ARG A 132 17.55 -12.67 -19.24
C ARG A 132 16.43 -11.85 -18.59
N ARG A 133 15.51 -11.39 -19.42
CA ARG A 133 14.35 -10.62 -18.97
C ARG A 133 13.06 -11.34 -19.25
N ALA A 134 12.11 -11.21 -18.34
CA ALA A 134 10.77 -11.75 -18.46
C ALA A 134 9.73 -10.63 -18.48
N LEU A 135 8.61 -10.88 -19.14
CA LEU A 135 7.38 -10.12 -19.05
C LEU A 135 6.31 -11.00 -18.41
N CYS A 136 5.61 -10.46 -17.40
CA CYS A 136 4.46 -11.11 -16.78
C CYS A 136 3.17 -10.42 -17.17
N ALA A 137 2.07 -11.21 -17.29
CA ALA A 137 0.77 -10.79 -17.78
C ALA A 137 -0.10 -10.08 -16.73
N ALA A 138 0.47 -9.15 -15.97
CA ALA A 138 -0.24 -8.19 -15.15
C ALA A 138 0.62 -6.94 -14.98
N GLY A 139 0.02 -5.77 -14.83
CA GLY A 139 0.69 -4.49 -14.75
C GLY A 139 0.08 -3.55 -13.72
N ARG A 140 0.41 -2.26 -13.83
CA ARG A 140 -0.02 -1.24 -12.85
C ARG A 140 -1.54 -1.16 -12.64
N VAL A 141 -2.34 -1.49 -13.64
CA VAL A 141 -3.80 -1.47 -13.50
C VAL A 141 -4.34 -2.57 -12.58
N ASP A 142 -3.56 -3.64 -12.38
CA ASP A 142 -3.96 -4.79 -11.57
C ASP A 142 -3.54 -4.67 -10.10
N TYR A 143 -2.38 -4.02 -9.82
CA TYR A 143 -1.81 -4.04 -8.47
C TYR A 143 -1.17 -2.69 -8.02
N GLY A 144 -1.06 -1.68 -8.87
CA GLY A 144 -0.52 -0.36 -8.49
C GLY A 144 0.96 -0.18 -8.77
N ASP A 145 1.78 0.20 -7.78
CA ASP A 145 3.20 0.45 -8.00
C ASP A 145 4.01 -0.86 -8.08
N PRO A 146 4.75 -1.10 -9.18
CA PRO A 146 5.57 -2.31 -9.33
C PRO A 146 6.69 -2.44 -8.30
N PHE A 147 7.13 -1.35 -7.70
CA PHE A 147 8.19 -1.37 -6.68
C PHE A 147 7.68 -1.75 -5.29
N ASP A 148 6.37 -1.87 -5.10
CA ASP A 148 5.76 -2.46 -3.91
C ASP A 148 5.74 -4.00 -3.96
N LEU A 149 5.95 -4.59 -5.15
CA LEU A 149 5.98 -6.05 -5.33
C LEU A 149 7.30 -6.65 -4.82
N THR A 150 7.19 -7.70 -4.02
CA THR A 150 8.33 -8.51 -3.59
C THR A 150 8.28 -9.88 -4.27
N PRO A 151 9.17 -10.18 -5.25
CA PRO A 151 9.25 -11.51 -5.84
C PRO A 151 9.55 -12.57 -4.77
N ARG A 152 8.80 -13.67 -4.76
CA ARG A 152 9.07 -14.80 -3.84
C ARG A 152 10.18 -15.72 -4.34
N LEU A 153 10.45 -15.71 -5.65
CA LEU A 153 11.61 -16.40 -6.22
C LEU A 153 12.86 -15.54 -6.05
N ALA A 154 13.82 -16.04 -5.28
CA ALA A 154 15.07 -15.35 -5.03
C ALA A 154 15.84 -15.09 -6.35
N GLY A 155 16.49 -13.91 -6.43
CA GLY A 155 17.26 -13.47 -7.59
C GLY A 155 16.44 -12.90 -8.75
N VAL A 156 15.11 -12.78 -8.59
CA VAL A 156 14.25 -12.03 -9.51
C VAL A 156 14.21 -10.56 -9.08
N GLU A 157 14.37 -9.65 -10.03
CA GLU A 157 14.31 -8.20 -9.80
C GLU A 157 13.16 -7.59 -10.62
N VAL A 158 12.32 -6.78 -9.97
CA VAL A 158 11.26 -6.01 -10.64
C VAL A 158 11.88 -4.75 -11.24
N LEU A 159 11.83 -4.62 -12.57
CA LEU A 159 12.38 -3.47 -13.30
C LEU A 159 11.37 -2.34 -13.47
N GLY A 160 10.08 -2.67 -13.45
CA GLY A 160 8.98 -1.74 -13.61
C GLY A 160 7.78 -2.37 -14.29
N ALA A 161 6.72 -1.59 -14.44
CA ALA A 161 5.52 -2.02 -15.17
C ALA A 161 4.87 -0.84 -15.89
N PRO A 162 4.49 -0.98 -17.15
CA PRO A 162 3.41 -0.21 -17.76
C PRO A 162 2.04 -0.68 -17.23
N SER A 163 0.96 -0.34 -17.94
CA SER A 163 -0.40 -0.61 -17.49
C SER A 163 -0.74 -2.10 -17.32
N ASP A 164 -0.24 -2.95 -18.20
CA ASP A 164 -0.77 -4.30 -18.46
C ASP A 164 0.26 -5.44 -18.38
N HIS A 165 1.53 -5.14 -18.12
CA HIS A 165 2.55 -6.15 -17.92
C HIS A 165 3.67 -5.69 -16.99
N THR A 166 4.36 -6.64 -16.36
CA THR A 166 5.49 -6.39 -15.46
C THR A 166 6.80 -6.86 -16.09
N LEU A 167 7.81 -5.99 -16.05
CA LEU A 167 9.15 -6.29 -16.54
C LEU A 167 10.02 -6.78 -15.39
N LEU A 168 10.66 -7.93 -15.59
CA LEU A 168 11.55 -8.57 -14.62
C LEU A 168 12.93 -8.80 -15.22
N ASP A 169 13.96 -8.68 -14.40
CA ASP A 169 15.26 -9.30 -14.63
C ASP A 169 15.27 -10.64 -13.88
N VAL A 170 15.54 -11.72 -14.61
CA VAL A 170 15.51 -13.08 -14.08
C VAL A 170 16.82 -13.82 -14.30
N GLU A 171 17.91 -13.09 -14.65
CA GLU A 171 19.22 -13.68 -14.90
C GLU A 171 19.78 -14.41 -13.69
N ASP A 172 19.60 -13.81 -12.50
CA ASP A 172 20.13 -14.32 -11.24
C ASP A 172 19.08 -15.14 -10.46
N ALA A 173 17.95 -15.50 -11.10
CA ALA A 173 16.90 -16.28 -10.46
C ALA A 173 17.42 -17.63 -9.97
N ALA A 174 17.07 -18.01 -8.73
CA ALA A 174 17.52 -19.25 -8.09
C ALA A 174 17.15 -20.52 -8.88
N VAL A 175 16.12 -20.44 -9.72
CA VAL A 175 15.78 -21.46 -10.72
C VAL A 175 15.50 -20.80 -12.06
N PRO A 176 15.83 -21.44 -13.19
CA PRO A 176 15.60 -20.86 -14.51
C PRO A 176 14.12 -20.56 -14.77
N VAL A 177 13.81 -19.31 -15.10
CA VAL A 177 12.47 -18.87 -15.48
C VAL A 177 12.25 -19.07 -16.99
N ARG A 178 11.07 -19.55 -17.36
CA ARG A 178 10.66 -19.89 -18.73
C ARG A 178 9.31 -19.29 -19.08
N LEU A 179 9.02 -19.21 -20.36
CA LEU A 179 7.70 -18.89 -20.89
C LEU A 179 6.65 -19.86 -20.32
N GLY A 180 5.53 -19.36 -19.85
CA GLY A 180 4.43 -20.11 -19.24
C GLY A 180 4.61 -20.42 -17.76
N ASP A 181 5.76 -20.13 -17.14
CA ASP A 181 5.93 -20.24 -15.71
C ASP A 181 5.02 -19.22 -14.98
N VAL A 182 4.61 -19.56 -13.76
CA VAL A 182 3.85 -18.65 -12.89
C VAL A 182 4.76 -18.24 -11.75
N LEU A 183 4.93 -16.92 -11.59
CA LEU A 183 5.71 -16.34 -10.51
C LEU A 183 4.80 -15.74 -9.45
N ASP A 184 5.19 -15.90 -8.19
CA ASP A 184 4.48 -15.42 -7.01
C ASP A 184 5.18 -14.18 -6.44
N PHE A 185 4.35 -13.19 -6.03
CA PHE A 185 4.78 -11.92 -5.44
C PHE A 185 3.98 -11.65 -4.16
N GLY A 186 4.62 -11.01 -3.18
CA GLY A 186 4.01 -10.52 -1.94
C GLY A 186 3.97 -9.03 -1.86
#